data_0047e0c236e56782ac526eea618e934a
#
_entry.id   0047e0c236e56782ac526eea618e934a
#
_cell.length_a   1.000
_cell.length_b   1.000
_cell.length_c   1.000
_cell.angle_alpha   90.00
_cell.angle_beta   90.00
_cell.angle_gamma   90.00
#
_symmetry.space_group_name_H-M   'P 1'
#
loop_
_entity.id
_entity.type
_entity.pdbx_description
1 polymer ?
#
loop_
_entity_poly.entity_id
_entity_poly.type
_entity_poly.pdbx_seq_one_letter_code
_entity_poly.pdbx_strand_id
1 'polypeptide(L)'
;MLLKVLPYLAAMLIAIRTLRDSGLIDRLTALLAPACGAVGMDAELLPLLLLRPFSGSAAMAALADLFESHGPDSGVGYTASVLMGSSETIFYEVALYFGAVGVRRTRFAVPVSLAAMAAGVLTALLLCR
;
A
#
# COMPACT_ATOMS: atom_id res chain seq x y z
N MET A 1 -21.28 18.34 2.13
CA MET A 1 -20.65 17.01 1.97
C MET A 1 -19.26 16.94 2.60
N LEU A 2 -18.37 17.87 2.35
CA LEU A 2 -16.99 17.92 2.91
C LEU A 2 -16.93 17.81 4.44
N LEU A 3 -17.76 18.52 5.19
CA LEU A 3 -17.78 18.49 6.65
C LEU A 3 -18.12 17.11 7.26
N LYS A 4 -18.85 16.26 6.54
CA LYS A 4 -19.18 14.90 6.99
C LYS A 4 -18.04 13.92 6.79
N VAL A 5 -17.18 14.17 5.79
CA VAL A 5 -16.04 13.32 5.43
C VAL A 5 -14.78 13.69 6.21
N LEU A 6 -14.66 14.97 6.60
CA LEU A 6 -13.49 15.51 7.28
C LEU A 6 -13.06 14.73 8.55
N PRO A 7 -13.95 14.35 9.48
CA PRO A 7 -13.56 13.59 10.66
C PRO A 7 -13.03 12.19 10.33
N TYR A 8 -13.56 11.52 9.30
CA TYR A 8 -13.07 10.21 8.86
C TYR A 8 -11.68 10.33 8.23
N LEU A 9 -11.46 11.36 7.41
CA LEU A 9 -10.15 11.65 6.83
C LEU A 9 -9.11 11.99 7.89
N ALA A 10 -9.47 12.84 8.86
CA ALA A 10 -8.58 13.22 9.96
C ALA A 10 -8.18 11.99 10.80
N ALA A 11 -9.15 11.16 11.20
CA ALA A 11 -8.90 9.93 11.94
C ALA A 11 -7.99 8.97 11.16
N MET A 12 -8.23 8.80 9.87
CA MET A 12 -7.44 7.95 8.99
C MET A 12 -5.98 8.46 8.87
N LEU A 13 -5.80 9.77 8.65
CA LEU A 13 -4.47 10.37 8.54
C LEU A 13 -3.67 10.25 9.84
N ILE A 14 -4.32 10.43 10.99
CA ILE A 14 -3.71 10.24 12.30
C ILE A 14 -3.30 8.77 12.48
N ALA A 15 -4.18 7.82 12.16
CA ALA A 15 -3.89 6.40 12.27
C ALA A 15 -2.71 5.97 11.39
N ILE A 16 -2.65 6.43 10.13
CA ILE A 16 -1.55 6.14 9.21
C ILE A 16 -0.23 6.73 9.73
N ARG A 17 -0.26 7.96 10.22
CA ARG A 17 0.93 8.62 10.77
C ARG A 17 1.45 7.88 12.00
N THR A 18 0.55 7.51 12.92
CA THR A 18 0.89 6.69 14.10
C THR A 18 1.48 5.33 13.70
N LEU A 19 0.91 4.66 12.69
CA LEU A 19 1.41 3.39 12.17
C LEU A 19 2.85 3.53 11.63
N ARG A 20 3.12 4.61 10.91
CA ARG A 20 4.45 4.90 10.34
C ARG A 20 5.45 5.24 11.45
N ASP A 21 5.08 6.13 12.37
CA ASP A 21 5.96 6.62 13.44
C ASP A 21 6.22 5.53 14.51
N SER A 22 5.37 4.51 14.60
CA SER A 22 5.54 3.37 15.53
C SER A 22 6.69 2.42 15.17
N GLY A 23 7.29 2.53 13.96
CA GLY A 23 8.28 1.61 13.44
C GLY A 23 7.71 0.21 13.11
N LEU A 24 6.37 0.06 13.09
CA LEU A 24 5.72 -1.21 12.79
C LEU A 24 5.98 -1.65 11.35
N ILE A 25 6.02 -0.69 10.40
CA ILE A 25 6.32 -0.97 8.99
C ILE A 25 7.73 -1.57 8.86
N ASP A 26 8.73 -1.01 9.56
CA ASP A 26 10.12 -1.50 9.51
C ASP A 26 10.23 -2.91 10.10
N ARG A 27 9.52 -3.18 11.20
CA ARG A 27 9.47 -4.53 11.80
C ARG A 27 8.79 -5.55 10.90
N LEU A 28 7.68 -5.17 10.25
CA LEU A 28 6.99 -6.03 9.29
C LEU A 28 7.85 -6.30 8.07
N THR A 29 8.55 -5.29 7.57
CA THR A 29 9.52 -5.44 6.46
C THR A 29 10.60 -6.44 6.84
N ALA A 30 11.23 -6.29 8.01
CA ALA A 30 12.27 -7.21 8.47
C ALA A 30 11.75 -8.66 8.66
N LEU A 31 10.51 -8.82 9.13
CA LEU A 31 9.89 -10.13 9.34
C LEU A 31 9.53 -10.81 8.01
N LEU A 32 9.08 -10.04 7.02
CA LEU A 32 8.62 -10.55 5.73
C LEU A 32 9.75 -10.66 4.68
N ALA A 33 10.88 -9.99 4.88
CA ALA A 33 12.02 -10.03 3.98
C ALA A 33 12.46 -11.47 3.58
N PRO A 34 12.56 -12.45 4.51
CA PRO A 34 12.92 -13.81 4.12
C PRO A 34 11.86 -14.50 3.23
N ALA A 35 10.59 -14.15 3.37
CA ALA A 35 9.52 -14.70 2.55
C ALA A 35 9.53 -14.15 1.12
N CYS A 36 10.09 -12.96 0.90
CA CYS A 36 10.19 -12.34 -0.42
C CYS A 36 11.05 -13.19 -1.38
N GLY A 37 12.14 -13.75 -0.88
CA GLY A 37 13.00 -14.65 -1.66
C GLY A 37 12.27 -15.89 -2.19
N ALA A 38 11.30 -16.42 -1.44
CA ALA A 38 10.50 -17.57 -1.85
C ALA A 38 9.54 -17.25 -3.01
N VAL A 39 9.10 -15.99 -3.12
CA VAL A 39 8.20 -15.50 -4.17
C VAL A 39 8.99 -14.87 -5.33
N GLY A 40 10.32 -14.70 -5.17
CA GLY A 40 11.19 -14.06 -6.16
C GLY A 40 10.98 -12.54 -6.23
N MET A 41 10.63 -11.93 -5.11
CA MET A 41 10.42 -10.48 -4.96
C MET A 41 11.62 -9.87 -4.23
N ASP A 42 12.08 -8.71 -4.69
CA ASP A 42 13.07 -7.93 -3.95
C ASP A 42 12.48 -7.41 -2.65
N ALA A 43 13.18 -7.62 -1.54
CA ALA A 43 12.73 -7.20 -0.21
C ALA A 43 12.55 -5.66 -0.11
N GLU A 44 13.24 -4.92 -0.96
CA GLU A 44 13.16 -3.46 -1.04
C GLU A 44 11.80 -2.94 -1.52
N LEU A 45 10.98 -3.77 -2.18
CA LEU A 45 9.61 -3.47 -2.56
C LEU A 45 8.61 -3.54 -1.38
N LEU A 46 9.01 -4.17 -0.26
CA LEU A 46 8.12 -4.38 0.89
C LEU A 46 7.58 -3.09 1.52
N PRO A 47 8.40 -2.05 1.77
CA PRO A 47 7.87 -0.79 2.33
C PRO A 47 6.78 -0.19 1.44
N LEU A 48 6.98 -0.19 0.12
CA LEU A 48 5.99 0.26 -0.84
C LEU A 48 4.68 -0.54 -0.71
N LEU A 49 4.77 -1.87 -0.73
CA LEU A 49 3.61 -2.76 -0.66
C LEU A 49 2.86 -2.67 0.67
N LEU A 50 3.59 -2.55 1.79
CA LEU A 50 3.00 -2.42 3.11
C LEU A 50 2.30 -1.06 3.30
N LEU A 51 2.86 0.02 2.75
CA LEU A 51 2.28 1.35 2.85
C LEU A 51 1.10 1.55 1.89
N ARG A 52 1.10 0.87 0.76
CA ARG A 52 0.15 1.09 -0.33
C ARG A 52 -1.33 1.00 0.08
N PRO A 53 -1.81 -0.03 0.80
CA PRO A 53 -3.22 -0.13 1.18
C PRO A 53 -3.66 0.97 2.15
N PHE A 54 -2.72 1.61 2.86
CA PHE A 54 -3.01 2.61 3.87
C PHE A 54 -2.88 4.05 3.34
N SER A 55 -1.83 4.35 2.57
CA SER A 55 -1.49 5.72 2.20
C SER A 55 -0.82 5.81 0.82
N GLY A 56 -1.50 6.43 -0.14
CA GLY A 56 -0.95 6.69 -1.47
C GLY A 56 0.25 7.63 -1.43
N SER A 57 0.23 8.68 -0.59
CA SER A 57 1.35 9.62 -0.47
C SER A 57 2.58 8.97 0.18
N ALA A 58 2.40 8.10 1.18
CA ALA A 58 3.50 7.36 1.77
C ALA A 58 4.08 6.33 0.79
N ALA A 59 3.24 5.66 0.00
CA ALA A 59 3.68 4.76 -1.04
C ALA A 59 4.43 5.50 -2.17
N MET A 60 3.97 6.71 -2.55
CA MET A 60 4.71 7.56 -3.51
C MET A 60 6.08 7.99 -2.99
N ALA A 61 6.22 8.30 -1.69
CA ALA A 61 7.51 8.59 -1.09
C ALA A 61 8.44 7.36 -1.15
N ALA A 62 7.93 6.18 -0.78
CA ALA A 62 8.70 4.94 -0.90
C ALA A 62 9.11 4.62 -2.35
N LEU A 63 8.25 4.91 -3.33
CA LEU A 63 8.58 4.79 -4.76
C LEU A 63 9.71 5.76 -5.15
N ALA A 64 9.65 7.01 -4.69
CA ALA A 64 10.69 8.00 -4.96
C ALA A 64 12.05 7.56 -4.36
N ASP A 65 12.05 7.06 -3.14
CA ASP A 65 13.25 6.52 -2.48
C ASP A 65 13.84 5.34 -3.28
N LEU A 66 12.99 4.46 -3.84
CA LEU A 66 13.42 3.36 -4.71
C LEU A 66 14.04 3.87 -6.02
N PHE A 67 13.47 4.93 -6.61
CA PHE A 67 14.01 5.55 -7.82
C PHE A 67 15.35 6.24 -7.59
N GLU A 68 15.52 6.89 -6.44
CA GLU A 68 16.81 7.50 -6.07
C GLU A 68 17.90 6.43 -5.83
N SER A 69 17.53 5.31 -5.24
CA SER A 69 18.48 4.24 -4.88
C SER A 69 18.86 3.35 -6.06
N HIS A 70 17.91 3.00 -6.93
CA HIS A 70 18.08 1.97 -7.98
C HIS A 70 17.90 2.51 -9.39
N GLY A 71 17.27 3.67 -9.53
CA GLY A 71 16.84 4.21 -10.82
C GLY A 71 15.48 3.65 -11.29
N PRO A 72 14.71 4.45 -12.04
CA PRO A 72 13.37 4.05 -12.51
C PRO A 72 13.41 2.91 -13.55
N ASP A 73 14.49 2.81 -14.32
CA ASP A 73 14.67 1.81 -15.39
C ASP A 73 15.31 0.50 -14.89
N SER A 74 15.63 0.41 -13.60
CA SER A 74 16.09 -0.84 -12.97
C SER A 74 14.95 -1.84 -12.84
N GLY A 75 15.26 -3.13 -12.70
CA GLY A 75 14.23 -4.16 -12.44
C GLY A 75 13.38 -3.85 -11.22
N VAL A 76 13.99 -3.34 -10.13
CA VAL A 76 13.29 -2.90 -8.91
C VAL A 76 12.42 -1.69 -9.20
N GLY A 77 12.94 -0.65 -9.85
CA GLY A 77 12.19 0.57 -10.16
C GLY A 77 11.03 0.31 -11.11
N TYR A 78 11.24 -0.51 -12.14
CA TYR A 78 10.19 -0.92 -13.06
C TYR A 78 9.08 -1.70 -12.35
N THR A 79 9.44 -2.71 -11.53
CA THR A 79 8.47 -3.49 -10.75
C THR A 79 7.72 -2.62 -9.75
N ALA A 80 8.40 -1.70 -9.06
CA ALA A 80 7.77 -0.74 -8.14
C ALA A 80 6.74 0.14 -8.86
N SER A 81 7.05 0.61 -10.08
CA SER A 81 6.13 1.40 -10.92
C SER A 81 4.88 0.62 -11.29
N VAL A 82 5.04 -0.63 -11.71
CA VAL A 82 3.90 -1.51 -12.05
C VAL A 82 3.06 -1.80 -10.82
N LEU A 83 3.67 -2.08 -9.67
CA LEU A 83 2.99 -2.30 -8.39
C LEU A 83 2.21 -1.06 -7.95
N MET A 84 2.79 0.12 -8.11
CA MET A 84 2.12 1.38 -7.78
C MET A 84 0.90 1.64 -8.68
N GLY A 85 0.99 1.32 -9.96
CA GLY A 85 -0.09 1.48 -10.93
C GLY A 85 -1.20 0.42 -10.85
N SER A 86 -0.88 -0.79 -10.36
CA SER A 86 -1.82 -1.92 -10.28
C SER A 86 -2.52 -2.08 -8.94
N SER A 87 -2.27 -1.21 -7.98
CA SER A 87 -2.81 -1.29 -6.62
C SER A 87 -3.43 0.04 -6.17
N GLU A 88 -4.31 -0.02 -5.14
CA GLU A 88 -5.03 1.14 -4.61
C GLU A 88 -4.94 1.26 -3.08
N THR A 89 -5.31 2.45 -2.56
CA THR A 89 -5.33 2.77 -1.13
C THR A 89 -6.63 2.31 -0.48
N ILE A 90 -6.74 1.01 -0.23
CA ILE A 90 -7.98 0.34 0.17
C ILE A 90 -8.63 0.99 1.39
N PHE A 91 -7.86 1.20 2.46
CA PHE A 91 -8.42 1.72 3.72
C PHE A 91 -8.86 3.18 3.60
N TYR A 92 -8.12 3.99 2.84
CA TYR A 92 -8.49 5.37 2.58
C TYR A 92 -9.80 5.45 1.79
N GLU A 93 -9.93 4.67 0.72
CA GLU A 93 -11.12 4.65 -0.12
C GLU A 93 -12.36 4.15 0.64
N VAL A 94 -12.22 3.07 1.39
CA VAL A 94 -13.31 2.54 2.23
C VAL A 94 -13.75 3.59 3.25
N ALA A 95 -12.81 4.25 3.94
CA ALA A 95 -13.14 5.28 4.92
C ALA A 95 -13.84 6.48 4.27
N LEU A 96 -13.36 6.92 3.11
CA LEU A 96 -13.90 8.06 2.38
C LEU A 96 -15.30 7.78 1.82
N TYR A 97 -15.43 6.73 1.02
CA TYR A 97 -16.69 6.45 0.32
C TYR A 97 -17.77 5.94 1.26
N PHE A 98 -17.46 4.99 2.13
CA PHE A 98 -18.44 4.45 3.08
C PHE A 98 -18.82 5.50 4.14
N GLY A 99 -17.86 6.32 4.57
CA GLY A 99 -18.13 7.45 5.46
C GLY A 99 -19.06 8.49 4.82
N ALA A 100 -18.85 8.82 3.53
CA ALA A 100 -19.66 9.79 2.81
C ALA A 100 -21.13 9.37 2.66
N VAL A 101 -21.39 8.06 2.48
CA VAL A 101 -22.75 7.50 2.30
C VAL A 101 -23.31 6.88 3.59
N GLY A 102 -22.59 6.96 4.71
CA GLY A 102 -23.05 6.48 6.02
C GLY A 102 -23.08 4.95 6.16
N VAL A 103 -22.37 4.22 5.33
CA VAL A 103 -22.25 2.76 5.43
C VAL A 103 -21.31 2.41 6.59
N ARG A 104 -21.85 1.71 7.61
CA ARG A 104 -21.11 1.34 8.82
C ARG A 104 -20.50 -0.07 8.77
N ARG A 105 -20.96 -0.93 7.85
CA ARG A 105 -20.51 -2.32 7.75
C ARG A 105 -19.86 -2.54 6.39
N THR A 106 -18.56 -2.72 6.38
CA THR A 106 -17.78 -2.97 5.15
C THR A 106 -17.96 -4.38 4.58
N ARG A 107 -18.52 -5.32 5.40
CA ARG A 107 -18.70 -6.73 5.05
C ARG A 107 -17.46 -7.30 4.34
N PHE A 108 -17.60 -7.67 3.08
CA PHE A 108 -16.54 -8.28 2.27
C PHE A 108 -15.68 -7.27 1.51
N ALA A 109 -15.97 -5.96 1.57
CA ALA A 109 -15.25 -4.96 0.78
C ALA A 109 -13.74 -5.00 1.07
N VAL A 110 -13.32 -4.90 2.34
CA VAL A 110 -11.90 -4.92 2.71
C VAL A 110 -11.21 -6.24 2.36
N PRO A 111 -11.71 -7.42 2.77
CA PRO A 111 -11.02 -8.68 2.44
C PRO A 111 -10.97 -8.96 0.94
N VAL A 112 -12.01 -8.62 0.17
CA VAL A 112 -12.00 -8.79 -1.29
C VAL A 112 -10.99 -7.84 -1.94
N SER A 113 -10.93 -6.57 -1.51
CA SER A 113 -9.95 -5.62 -2.03
C SER A 113 -8.51 -6.03 -1.72
N LEU A 114 -8.25 -6.54 -0.50
CA LEU A 114 -6.92 -7.08 -0.14
C LEU A 114 -6.56 -8.32 -0.98
N ALA A 115 -7.52 -9.21 -1.24
CA ALA A 115 -7.30 -10.37 -2.09
C ALA A 115 -7.04 -9.96 -3.54
N ALA A 116 -7.78 -8.98 -4.07
CA ALA A 116 -7.55 -8.42 -5.39
C ALA A 116 -6.18 -7.75 -5.50
N MET A 117 -5.77 -6.98 -4.48
CA MET A 117 -4.44 -6.38 -4.41
C MET A 117 -3.35 -7.46 -4.41
N ALA A 118 -3.49 -8.51 -3.61
CA ALA A 118 -2.54 -9.62 -3.59
C ALA A 118 -2.43 -10.32 -4.95
N ALA A 119 -3.54 -10.54 -5.63
CA ALA A 119 -3.55 -11.08 -6.99
C ALA A 119 -2.85 -10.14 -7.98
N GLY A 120 -3.09 -8.83 -7.90
CA GLY A 120 -2.41 -7.82 -8.71
C GLY A 120 -0.89 -7.81 -8.48
N VAL A 121 -0.46 -7.86 -7.22
CA VAL A 121 0.96 -7.95 -6.84
C VAL A 121 1.60 -9.20 -7.42
N LEU A 122 0.99 -10.39 -7.27
CA LEU A 122 1.50 -11.63 -7.82
C LEU A 122 1.60 -11.58 -9.34
N THR A 123 0.59 -11.03 -10.01
CA THR A 123 0.60 -10.86 -11.47
C THR A 123 1.71 -9.91 -11.92
N ALA A 124 1.88 -8.78 -11.23
CA ALA A 124 2.96 -7.83 -11.52
C ALA A 124 4.34 -8.49 -11.36
N LEU A 125 4.57 -9.22 -10.29
CA LEU A 125 5.84 -9.94 -10.07
C LEU A 125 6.12 -11.00 -11.13
N LEU A 126 5.09 -11.68 -11.65
CA LEU A 126 5.25 -12.66 -12.72
C LEU A 126 5.57 -12.02 -14.07
N LEU A 127 5.00 -10.84 -14.35
CA LEU A 127 5.21 -10.12 -15.62
C LEU A 127 6.50 -9.31 -15.66
N CYS A 128 6.99 -8.85 -14.49
CA CYS A 128 8.21 -8.05 -14.38
C CYS A 128 9.50 -8.88 -14.17
N ARG A 129 9.39 -10.21 -14.25
CA ARG A 129 10.53 -11.13 -14.16
C ARG A 129 11.40 -11.16 -15.41
#